data_177666484768409c6d1b832070d1581a
#
_entry.id   177666484768409c6d1b832070d1581a
#
_cell.length_a   1.000
_cell.length_b   1.000
_cell.length_c   1.000
_cell.angle_alpha   90.00
_cell.angle_beta   90.00
_cell.angle_gamma   90.00
#
_symmetry.space_group_name_H-M   'P 1'
#
loop_
_entity.id
_entity.type
_entity.pdbx_description
1 polymer ?
#
loop_
_entity_poly.entity_id
_entity_poly.type
_entity_poly.pdbx_seq_one_letter_code
_entity_poly.pdbx_strand_id
1 'polypeptide(L)'
;VDHCQFGDPNNEEIFWTFNQAVKGISDYCHELKLPIVGGKVSFYNEDKSTRQGIKPSPVIVTLGLANSNNKLMTHGLKNKGNYIIIIGETKPELGGSEYYEYIHNFIGGIVPKLDFKSDSIVFNLIYSLIDKKLLASIHDCSKGGFLPALLEMCIHGSLGVNINLHDIPNSVNNIHELLFSETHGRFIIEVTPSTLSSVVRIIKKTGLPFNTIGKVINNKIEIYDLNKKIIDSTLNKFQK
;
A
#
# COMPACT_ATOMS: atom_id res chain seq x y z
N VAL A 1 6.22 9.61 16.17
CA VAL A 1 6.41 11.07 16.09
C VAL A 1 5.59 11.61 14.94
N ASP A 2 4.91 12.72 15.16
CA ASP A 2 4.10 13.40 14.14
C ASP A 2 4.61 14.83 13.91
N HIS A 3 4.34 15.36 12.71
CA HIS A 3 4.52 16.76 12.36
C HIS A 3 3.32 17.23 11.53
N CYS A 4 2.45 18.01 12.13
CA CYS A 4 1.24 18.53 11.49
C CYS A 4 1.49 19.95 10.95
N GLN A 5 1.35 20.15 9.62
CA GLN A 5 1.54 21.42 8.94
C GLN A 5 0.22 21.87 8.28
N PHE A 6 -0.25 23.06 8.62
CA PHE A 6 -1.54 23.59 8.18
C PHE A 6 -1.44 25.11 7.92
N GLY A 7 -2.40 25.65 7.18
CA GLY A 7 -2.56 27.09 6.99
C GLY A 7 -3.03 27.81 8.25
N ASP A 8 -3.77 28.91 8.08
CA ASP A 8 -4.29 29.70 9.19
C ASP A 8 -5.43 28.97 9.93
N PRO A 9 -5.26 28.61 11.22
CA PRO A 9 -6.27 27.92 12.00
C PRO A 9 -7.50 28.77 12.35
N ASN A 10 -7.48 30.07 12.10
CA ASN A 10 -8.68 30.92 12.21
C ASN A 10 -9.66 30.68 11.05
N ASN A 11 -9.23 30.04 9.96
CA ASN A 11 -10.11 29.52 8.92
C ASN A 11 -10.78 28.25 9.41
N GLU A 12 -12.12 28.23 9.42
CA GLU A 12 -12.93 27.12 9.96
C GLU A 12 -12.68 25.81 9.22
N GLU A 13 -12.47 25.83 7.90
CA GLU A 13 -12.18 24.64 7.11
C GLU A 13 -10.79 24.05 7.46
N ILE A 14 -9.78 24.91 7.59
CA ILE A 14 -8.42 24.50 7.98
C ILE A 14 -8.44 23.93 9.40
N PHE A 15 -9.13 24.57 10.32
CA PHE A 15 -9.27 24.09 11.69
C PHE A 15 -10.00 22.75 11.77
N TRP A 16 -11.09 22.59 11.00
CA TRP A 16 -11.81 21.32 10.91
C TRP A 16 -10.90 20.21 10.38
N THR A 17 -10.17 20.47 9.28
CA THR A 17 -9.25 19.50 8.67
C THR A 17 -8.14 19.09 9.64
N PHE A 18 -7.57 20.05 10.37
CA PHE A 18 -6.60 19.76 11.43
C PHE A 18 -7.18 18.84 12.51
N ASN A 19 -8.36 19.14 13.02
CA ASN A 19 -9.03 18.33 14.02
C ASN A 19 -9.29 16.90 13.52
N GLN A 20 -9.73 16.73 12.26
CA GLN A 20 -9.95 15.41 11.68
C GLN A 20 -8.63 14.64 11.52
N ALA A 21 -7.55 15.30 11.10
CA ALA A 21 -6.23 14.67 10.99
C ALA A 21 -5.73 14.20 12.37
N VAL A 22 -5.77 15.06 13.39
CA VAL A 22 -5.36 14.71 14.76
C VAL A 22 -6.22 13.58 15.33
N LYS A 23 -7.55 13.64 15.11
CA LYS A 23 -8.45 12.57 15.52
C LYS A 23 -8.09 11.24 14.87
N GLY A 24 -7.85 11.22 13.56
CA GLY A 24 -7.45 10.01 12.84
C GLY A 24 -6.14 9.42 13.35
N ILE A 25 -5.13 10.25 13.60
CA ILE A 25 -3.86 9.83 14.21
C ILE A 25 -4.10 9.23 15.60
N SER A 26 -4.89 9.89 16.42
CA SER A 26 -5.20 9.43 17.78
C SER A 26 -5.94 8.11 17.79
N ASP A 27 -6.99 7.97 16.98
CA ASP A 27 -7.79 6.75 16.87
C ASP A 27 -6.90 5.57 16.42
N TYR A 28 -6.07 5.75 15.40
CA TYR A 28 -5.17 4.72 14.89
C TYR A 28 -4.12 4.29 15.92
N CYS A 29 -3.48 5.26 16.58
CA CYS A 29 -2.48 5.00 17.60
C CYS A 29 -3.09 4.29 18.83
N HIS A 30 -4.31 4.66 19.21
CA HIS A 30 -5.02 4.02 20.32
C HIS A 30 -5.34 2.55 20.00
N GLU A 31 -5.93 2.27 18.84
CA GLU A 31 -6.30 0.92 18.43
C GLU A 31 -5.09 -0.01 18.27
N LEU A 32 -4.00 0.48 17.70
CA LEU A 32 -2.77 -0.30 17.53
C LEU A 32 -1.83 -0.24 18.73
N LYS A 33 -2.20 0.48 19.80
CA LYS A 33 -1.38 0.66 21.01
C LYS A 33 0.01 1.23 20.71
N LEU A 34 0.08 2.19 19.78
CA LEU A 34 1.31 2.87 19.38
C LEU A 34 1.48 4.17 20.17
N PRO A 35 2.51 4.32 21.01
CA PRO A 35 2.72 5.55 21.76
C PRO A 35 3.25 6.67 20.85
N ILE A 36 2.65 7.86 20.93
CA ILE A 36 3.20 9.07 20.34
C ILE A 36 4.20 9.64 21.35
N VAL A 37 5.48 9.58 21.00
CA VAL A 37 6.59 9.99 21.90
C VAL A 37 7.09 11.40 21.67
N GLY A 38 6.59 12.10 20.66
CA GLY A 38 6.93 13.48 20.35
C GLY A 38 6.22 13.94 19.09
N GLY A 39 6.11 15.25 18.93
CA GLY A 39 5.45 15.82 17.76
C GLY A 39 5.69 17.34 17.66
N LYS A 40 5.26 17.90 16.54
CA LYS A 40 5.28 19.33 16.28
C LYS A 40 4.05 19.71 15.46
N VAL A 41 3.48 20.86 15.76
CA VAL A 41 2.49 21.53 14.91
C VAL A 41 3.06 22.82 14.35
N SER A 42 2.76 23.10 13.10
CA SER A 42 3.09 24.36 12.42
C SER A 42 1.83 24.88 11.73
N PHE A 43 1.41 26.07 12.10
CA PHE A 43 0.30 26.80 11.49
C PHE A 43 0.77 27.99 10.69
N TYR A 44 -0.16 28.69 10.03
CA TYR A 44 0.10 29.87 9.21
C TYR A 44 1.06 29.63 8.04
N ASN A 45 1.09 28.37 7.53
CA ASN A 45 1.87 28.04 6.34
C ASN A 45 1.07 28.46 5.10
N GLU A 46 1.29 29.68 4.63
CA GLU A 46 0.54 30.29 3.56
C GLU A 46 1.45 31.04 2.59
N ASP A 47 1.03 31.10 1.34
CA ASP A 47 1.61 32.04 0.39
C ASP A 47 1.23 33.46 0.79
N LYS A 48 2.22 34.32 0.97
CA LYS A 48 2.02 35.71 1.45
C LYS A 48 1.23 36.58 0.48
N SER A 49 1.30 36.29 -0.82
CA SER A 49 0.67 37.09 -1.87
C SER A 49 -0.78 36.69 -2.10
N THR A 50 -1.08 35.39 -2.07
CA THR A 50 -2.41 34.85 -2.38
C THR A 50 -3.24 34.55 -1.14
N ARG A 51 -2.61 34.49 0.03
CA ARG A 51 -3.22 33.98 1.28
C ARG A 51 -3.71 32.54 1.19
N GLN A 52 -3.23 31.82 0.20
CA GLN A 52 -3.57 30.42 0.04
C GLN A 52 -2.74 29.56 0.99
N GLY A 53 -3.41 28.81 1.85
CA GLY A 53 -2.78 27.84 2.74
C GLY A 53 -2.17 26.68 1.96
N ILE A 54 -1.14 26.06 2.53
CA ILE A 54 -0.61 24.79 2.01
C ILE A 54 -1.67 23.69 2.10
N LYS A 55 -1.53 22.66 1.29
CA LYS A 55 -2.31 21.42 1.46
C LYS A 55 -2.10 20.90 2.90
N PRO A 56 -3.16 20.42 3.60
CA PRO A 56 -3.02 19.79 4.91
C PRO A 56 -2.00 18.66 4.88
N SER A 57 -0.95 18.77 5.67
CA SER A 57 0.21 17.86 5.57
C SER A 57 0.61 17.28 6.93
N PRO A 58 -0.13 16.27 7.44
CA PRO A 58 0.33 15.47 8.56
C PRO A 58 1.43 14.51 8.10
N VAL A 59 2.60 14.56 8.72
CA VAL A 59 3.74 13.68 8.46
C VAL A 59 3.97 12.79 9.67
N ILE A 60 3.93 11.48 9.48
CA ILE A 60 4.08 10.51 10.56
C ILE A 60 5.40 9.75 10.37
N VAL A 61 6.19 9.64 11.43
CA VAL A 61 7.39 8.82 11.48
C VAL A 61 7.21 7.73 12.52
N THR A 62 7.28 6.48 12.08
CA THR A 62 7.27 5.31 12.96
C THR A 62 8.68 4.75 13.11
N LEU A 63 9.02 4.33 14.33
CA LEU A 63 10.28 3.68 14.63
C LEU A 63 10.03 2.29 15.18
N GLY A 64 10.75 1.30 14.68
CA GLY A 64 10.73 -0.06 15.17
C GLY A 64 12.15 -0.60 15.35
N LEU A 65 12.32 -1.54 16.25
CA LEU A 65 13.57 -2.24 16.47
C LEU A 65 13.50 -3.64 15.88
N ALA A 66 14.44 -3.97 15.01
CA ALA A 66 14.63 -5.33 14.53
C ALA A 66 15.64 -6.07 15.41
N ASN A 67 15.26 -7.20 15.97
CA ASN A 67 16.11 -8.02 16.83
C ASN A 67 17.27 -8.68 16.08
N SER A 68 17.24 -8.71 14.76
CA SER A 68 18.28 -9.31 13.91
C SER A 68 18.16 -8.79 12.47
N ASN A 69 19.30 -8.51 11.84
CA ASN A 69 19.37 -8.13 10.43
C ASN A 69 18.84 -9.23 9.48
N ASN A 70 18.87 -10.48 9.92
CA ASN A 70 18.34 -11.64 9.14
C ASN A 70 16.83 -11.67 9.01
N LYS A 71 16.11 -10.77 9.68
CA LYS A 71 14.65 -10.62 9.64
C LYS A 71 14.18 -9.38 8.88
N LEU A 72 15.10 -8.66 8.25
CA LEU A 72 14.77 -7.53 7.40
C LEU A 72 14.35 -8.03 6.02
N MET A 73 13.27 -7.44 5.50
CA MET A 73 12.76 -7.73 4.18
C MET A 73 12.89 -6.52 3.27
N THR A 74 13.06 -6.76 1.98
CA THR A 74 13.04 -5.72 0.95
C THR A 74 11.92 -6.02 -0.05
N HIS A 75 11.47 -5.01 -0.79
CA HIS A 75 10.35 -5.15 -1.70
C HIS A 75 10.73 -5.66 -3.11
N GLY A 76 11.98 -5.50 -3.56
CA GLY A 76 12.40 -5.98 -4.89
C GLY A 76 12.28 -7.51 -5.04
N LEU A 77 11.75 -7.97 -6.17
CA LEU A 77 11.63 -9.39 -6.51
C LEU A 77 12.98 -10.09 -6.49
N LYS A 78 13.02 -11.37 -6.12
CA LYS A 78 14.27 -12.11 -5.87
C LYS A 78 14.58 -13.18 -6.92
N ASN A 79 13.62 -14.02 -7.30
CA ASN A 79 13.92 -15.15 -8.15
C ASN A 79 12.79 -15.46 -9.14
N LYS A 80 13.19 -15.70 -10.40
CA LYS A 80 12.29 -16.27 -11.40
C LYS A 80 11.69 -17.60 -10.92
N GLY A 81 10.40 -17.79 -11.17
CA GLY A 81 9.64 -18.97 -10.80
C GLY A 81 8.99 -18.89 -9.43
N ASN A 82 9.32 -17.89 -8.61
CA ASN A 82 8.59 -17.60 -7.38
C ASN A 82 7.16 -17.17 -7.69
N TYR A 83 6.27 -17.38 -6.73
CA TYR A 83 4.86 -17.04 -6.82
C TYR A 83 4.61 -15.66 -6.23
N ILE A 84 3.65 -14.97 -6.82
CA ILE A 84 3.13 -13.69 -6.32
C ILE A 84 1.76 -13.95 -5.68
N ILE A 85 1.63 -13.55 -4.43
CA ILE A 85 0.37 -13.61 -3.68
C ILE A 85 -0.01 -12.18 -3.30
N ILE A 86 -1.29 -11.84 -3.46
CA ILE A 86 -1.88 -10.65 -2.86
C ILE A 86 -2.67 -11.04 -1.62
N ILE A 87 -2.53 -10.25 -0.56
CA ILE A 87 -3.28 -10.35 0.70
C ILE A 87 -4.12 -9.09 0.82
N GLY A 88 -5.38 -9.24 1.21
CA GLY A 88 -6.37 -8.17 1.32
C GLY A 88 -7.26 -8.06 0.08
N GLU A 89 -8.40 -7.41 0.25
CA GLU A 89 -9.40 -7.16 -0.80
C GLU A 89 -9.20 -5.76 -1.38
N THR A 90 -9.31 -5.63 -2.71
CA THR A 90 -9.39 -4.32 -3.37
C THR A 90 -10.85 -3.85 -3.40
N LYS A 91 -11.10 -2.64 -2.88
CA LYS A 91 -12.42 -2.00 -2.87
C LYS A 91 -12.44 -0.81 -3.83
N PRO A 92 -13.63 -0.29 -4.23
CA PRO A 92 -13.74 0.86 -5.13
C PRO A 92 -13.40 2.18 -4.41
N GLU A 93 -12.14 2.35 -4.03
CA GLU A 93 -11.64 3.42 -3.18
C GLU A 93 -10.58 4.25 -3.91
N LEU A 94 -11.00 5.06 -4.89
CA LEU A 94 -10.14 5.98 -5.66
C LEU A 94 -10.14 7.41 -5.11
N GLY A 95 -10.91 7.71 -4.06
CA GLY A 95 -10.96 9.06 -3.48
C GLY A 95 -9.62 9.48 -2.87
N GLY A 96 -9.14 10.66 -3.22
CA GLY A 96 -7.85 11.19 -2.77
C GLY A 96 -6.62 10.46 -3.31
N SER A 97 -6.79 9.55 -4.28
CA SER A 97 -5.71 8.73 -4.84
C SER A 97 -4.84 9.48 -5.84
N GLU A 98 -3.61 9.01 -6.04
CA GLU A 98 -2.72 9.45 -7.11
C GLU A 98 -3.38 9.31 -8.51
N TYR A 99 -4.21 8.27 -8.69
CA TYR A 99 -4.92 8.07 -9.95
C TYR A 99 -5.86 9.23 -10.27
N TYR A 100 -6.65 9.69 -9.29
CA TYR A 100 -7.54 10.84 -9.50
C TYR A 100 -6.76 12.13 -9.68
N GLU A 101 -5.73 12.37 -8.87
CA GLU A 101 -4.93 13.60 -9.00
C GLU A 101 -4.17 13.62 -10.32
N TYR A 102 -3.47 12.54 -10.68
CA TYR A 102 -2.55 12.53 -11.81
C TYR A 102 -3.24 12.36 -13.17
N ILE A 103 -4.27 11.49 -13.25
CA ILE A 103 -4.94 11.19 -14.52
C ILE A 103 -6.11 12.14 -14.78
N HIS A 104 -6.83 12.54 -13.73
CA HIS A 104 -8.04 13.34 -13.87
C HIS A 104 -7.90 14.78 -13.38
N ASN A 105 -6.72 15.16 -12.87
CA ASN A 105 -6.47 16.46 -12.24
C ASN A 105 -7.55 16.83 -11.20
N PHE A 106 -7.95 15.85 -10.41
CA PHE A 106 -9.04 15.93 -9.45
C PHE A 106 -8.58 15.45 -8.07
N ILE A 107 -8.78 16.28 -7.05
CA ILE A 107 -8.55 15.95 -5.64
C ILE A 107 -9.90 15.93 -4.95
N GLY A 108 -10.32 14.75 -4.48
CA GLY A 108 -11.61 14.57 -3.82
C GLY A 108 -12.10 13.15 -3.89
N GLY A 109 -13.41 12.96 -3.66
CA GLY A 109 -14.03 11.64 -3.59
C GLY A 109 -13.98 11.03 -2.19
N ILE A 110 -14.45 9.79 -2.09
CA ILE A 110 -14.48 9.05 -0.82
C ILE A 110 -13.14 8.37 -0.63
N VAL A 111 -12.40 8.78 0.40
CA VAL A 111 -11.12 8.17 0.78
C VAL A 111 -11.31 6.75 1.33
N PRO A 112 -10.29 5.89 1.25
CA PRO A 112 -10.32 4.55 1.82
C PRO A 112 -10.69 4.56 3.30
N LYS A 113 -11.56 3.62 3.70
CA LYS A 113 -11.98 3.46 5.09
C LYS A 113 -10.99 2.58 5.85
N LEU A 114 -10.63 3.02 7.06
CA LEU A 114 -9.84 2.23 7.97
C LEU A 114 -10.67 1.07 8.55
N ASP A 115 -10.08 -0.10 8.60
CA ASP A 115 -10.58 -1.28 9.34
C ASP A 115 -9.49 -1.76 10.30
N PHE A 116 -9.43 -1.15 11.47
CA PHE A 116 -8.41 -1.43 12.49
C PHE A 116 -8.30 -2.92 12.85
N LYS A 117 -9.43 -3.64 12.85
CA LYS A 117 -9.43 -5.07 13.15
C LYS A 117 -8.72 -5.86 12.05
N SER A 118 -9.04 -5.58 10.81
CA SER A 118 -8.40 -6.21 9.65
C SER A 118 -6.92 -5.83 9.57
N ASP A 119 -6.59 -4.55 9.78
CA ASP A 119 -5.21 -4.05 9.80
C ASP A 119 -4.37 -4.77 10.86
N SER A 120 -4.88 -4.91 12.08
CA SER A 120 -4.18 -5.64 13.14
C SER A 120 -3.92 -7.10 12.77
N ILE A 121 -4.88 -7.77 12.13
CA ILE A 121 -4.72 -9.16 11.69
C ILE A 121 -3.63 -9.26 10.60
N VAL A 122 -3.68 -8.38 9.60
CA VAL A 122 -2.73 -8.42 8.49
C VAL A 122 -1.30 -8.11 8.96
N PHE A 123 -1.10 -7.11 9.83
CA PHE A 123 0.23 -6.78 10.37
C PHE A 123 0.82 -7.94 11.18
N ASN A 124 0.03 -8.58 12.03
CA ASN A 124 0.47 -9.76 12.79
C ASN A 124 0.80 -10.94 11.86
N LEU A 125 0.01 -11.14 10.81
CA LEU A 125 0.30 -12.15 9.77
C LEU A 125 1.64 -11.87 9.10
N ILE A 126 1.84 -10.65 8.58
CA ILE A 126 3.06 -10.26 7.88
C ILE A 126 4.28 -10.41 8.80
N TYR A 127 4.20 -9.92 10.04
CA TYR A 127 5.25 -10.11 11.02
C TYR A 127 5.59 -11.60 11.22
N SER A 128 4.57 -12.47 11.38
CA SER A 128 4.76 -13.91 11.55
C SER A 128 5.42 -14.58 10.34
N LEU A 129 5.05 -14.17 9.12
CA LEU A 129 5.64 -14.71 7.88
C LEU A 129 7.11 -14.30 7.74
N ILE A 130 7.44 -13.05 8.06
CA ILE A 130 8.83 -12.54 8.06
C ILE A 130 9.65 -13.24 9.13
N ASP A 131 9.15 -13.32 10.36
CA ASP A 131 9.84 -13.96 11.48
C ASP A 131 10.20 -15.41 11.20
N LYS A 132 9.32 -16.13 10.51
CA LYS A 132 9.53 -17.52 10.07
C LYS A 132 10.35 -17.66 8.79
N LYS A 133 10.80 -16.56 8.18
CA LYS A 133 11.59 -16.55 6.93
C LYS A 133 10.88 -17.25 5.76
N LEU A 134 9.57 -17.06 5.63
CA LEU A 134 8.75 -17.72 4.62
C LEU A 134 8.58 -16.92 3.34
N LEU A 135 8.95 -15.63 3.36
CA LEU A 135 8.83 -14.71 2.23
C LEU A 135 10.19 -14.51 1.55
N ALA A 136 10.16 -14.24 0.24
CA ALA A 136 11.31 -13.79 -0.53
C ALA A 136 11.35 -12.24 -0.58
N SER A 137 10.21 -11.60 -0.83
CA SER A 137 10.05 -10.14 -0.78
C SER A 137 8.61 -9.78 -0.42
N ILE A 138 8.38 -8.51 -0.08
CA ILE A 138 7.08 -7.98 0.30
C ILE A 138 6.98 -6.49 -0.02
N HIS A 139 5.80 -6.04 -0.43
CA HIS A 139 5.44 -4.63 -0.59
C HIS A 139 3.99 -4.38 -0.19
N ASP A 140 3.72 -3.23 0.40
CA ASP A 140 2.37 -2.74 0.65
C ASP A 140 1.78 -2.11 -0.62
N CYS A 141 0.46 -2.26 -0.81
CA CYS A 141 -0.27 -1.53 -1.84
C CYS A 141 -0.73 -0.20 -1.25
N SER A 142 0.14 0.78 -1.19
CA SER A 142 -0.13 2.11 -0.65
C SER A 142 -0.44 3.10 -1.78
N LYS A 143 0.37 4.11 -1.94
CA LYS A 143 0.23 5.19 -2.92
C LYS A 143 0.19 4.64 -4.35
N GLY A 144 -0.85 4.98 -5.10
CA GLY A 144 -1.08 4.50 -6.47
C GLY A 144 -1.70 3.09 -6.57
N GLY A 145 -1.86 2.36 -5.45
CA GLY A 145 -2.54 1.08 -5.40
C GLY A 145 -1.70 -0.13 -5.84
N PHE A 146 -2.38 -1.16 -6.38
CA PHE A 146 -1.77 -2.45 -6.70
C PHE A 146 -0.72 -2.38 -7.82
N LEU A 147 -1.05 -1.74 -8.95
CA LEU A 147 -0.16 -1.77 -10.11
C LEU A 147 1.18 -1.05 -9.87
N PRO A 148 1.22 0.17 -9.32
CA PRO A 148 2.47 0.81 -8.95
C PRO A 148 3.31 -0.02 -7.98
N ALA A 149 2.74 -0.55 -6.91
CA ALA A 149 3.45 -1.39 -5.96
C ALA A 149 4.08 -2.63 -6.62
N LEU A 150 3.34 -3.30 -7.51
CA LEU A 150 3.87 -4.43 -8.28
C LEU A 150 5.04 -4.03 -9.20
N LEU A 151 4.91 -2.87 -9.88
CA LEU A 151 5.97 -2.37 -10.77
C LEU A 151 7.22 -1.96 -9.98
N GLU A 152 7.07 -1.39 -8.80
CA GLU A 152 8.18 -1.08 -7.89
C GLU A 152 8.93 -2.35 -7.48
N MET A 153 8.20 -3.43 -7.15
CA MET A 153 8.82 -4.73 -6.88
C MET A 153 9.62 -5.24 -8.08
N CYS A 154 9.08 -5.10 -9.29
CA CYS A 154 9.73 -5.51 -10.52
C CYS A 154 11.00 -4.69 -10.80
N ILE A 155 10.91 -3.36 -10.70
CA ILE A 155 12.01 -2.43 -10.96
C ILE A 155 13.18 -2.68 -10.01
N HIS A 156 12.91 -2.73 -8.71
CA HIS A 156 13.94 -2.94 -7.69
C HIS A 156 14.54 -4.35 -7.71
N GLY A 157 13.76 -5.34 -8.17
CA GLY A 157 14.25 -6.72 -8.35
C GLY A 157 14.91 -6.98 -9.70
N SER A 158 14.78 -6.07 -10.66
CA SER A 158 15.19 -6.27 -12.06
C SER A 158 14.59 -7.55 -12.68
N LEU A 159 13.37 -7.89 -12.26
CA LEU A 159 12.61 -9.06 -12.69
C LEU A 159 11.21 -8.66 -13.14
N GLY A 160 10.65 -9.44 -14.04
CA GLY A 160 9.28 -9.24 -14.51
C GLY A 160 8.29 -10.18 -13.83
N VAL A 161 7.04 -10.04 -14.23
CA VAL A 161 5.92 -10.83 -13.69
C VAL A 161 4.95 -11.26 -14.78
N ASN A 162 4.28 -12.38 -14.54
CA ASN A 162 3.10 -12.81 -15.27
C ASN A 162 1.95 -12.92 -14.25
N ILE A 163 0.95 -12.03 -14.40
CA ILE A 163 -0.13 -11.83 -13.43
C ILE A 163 -1.48 -11.97 -14.11
N ASN A 164 -2.43 -12.61 -13.43
CA ASN A 164 -3.83 -12.64 -13.80
C ASN A 164 -4.65 -11.79 -12.81
N LEU A 165 -5.23 -10.71 -13.30
CA LEU A 165 -6.02 -9.77 -12.51
C LEU A 165 -7.32 -10.38 -11.97
N HIS A 166 -7.89 -11.35 -12.69
CA HIS A 166 -9.10 -12.06 -12.27
C HIS A 166 -8.94 -12.78 -10.92
N ASP A 167 -7.70 -13.16 -10.59
CA ASP A 167 -7.39 -13.84 -9.33
C ASP A 167 -7.24 -12.89 -8.13
N ILE A 168 -7.28 -11.58 -8.32
CA ILE A 168 -7.18 -10.60 -7.23
C ILE A 168 -8.50 -10.54 -6.46
N PRO A 169 -8.51 -10.76 -5.13
CA PRO A 169 -9.72 -10.55 -4.32
C PRO A 169 -10.19 -9.09 -4.41
N ASN A 170 -11.43 -8.89 -4.83
CA ASN A 170 -11.95 -7.55 -5.03
C ASN A 170 -13.48 -7.47 -4.98
N SER A 171 -13.99 -6.25 -4.78
CA SER A 171 -15.42 -5.85 -4.91
C SER A 171 -15.59 -4.62 -5.82
N VAL A 172 -14.68 -4.43 -6.75
CA VAL A 172 -14.63 -3.26 -7.64
C VAL A 172 -15.57 -3.39 -8.85
N ASN A 173 -15.87 -2.25 -9.50
CA ASN A 173 -16.78 -2.19 -10.66
C ASN A 173 -16.03 -2.21 -12.00
N ASN A 174 -14.73 -1.89 -11.98
CA ASN A 174 -13.95 -1.74 -13.21
C ASN A 174 -12.45 -1.96 -12.94
N ILE A 175 -11.69 -2.09 -14.03
CA ILE A 175 -10.26 -2.37 -13.99
C ILE A 175 -9.43 -1.23 -13.37
N HIS A 176 -9.86 0.02 -13.51
CA HIS A 176 -9.12 1.16 -12.94
C HIS A 176 -9.18 1.13 -11.42
N GLU A 177 -10.34 0.81 -10.85
CA GLU A 177 -10.47 0.59 -9.41
C GLU A 177 -9.61 -0.58 -8.95
N LEU A 178 -9.55 -1.68 -9.72
CA LEU A 178 -8.72 -2.84 -9.36
C LEU A 178 -7.24 -2.51 -9.31
N LEU A 179 -6.75 -1.73 -10.27
CA LEU A 179 -5.34 -1.43 -10.43
C LEU A 179 -4.86 -0.28 -9.51
N PHE A 180 -5.71 0.72 -9.27
CA PHE A 180 -5.30 2.01 -8.71
C PHE A 180 -6.01 2.41 -7.42
N SER A 181 -6.99 1.65 -6.90
CA SER A 181 -7.54 1.93 -5.57
C SER A 181 -6.44 1.82 -4.51
N GLU A 182 -6.46 2.76 -3.56
CA GLU A 182 -5.51 2.82 -2.45
C GLU A 182 -6.08 2.23 -1.16
N THR A 183 -6.88 1.15 -1.31
CA THR A 183 -7.47 0.42 -0.19
C THR A 183 -6.41 -0.05 0.80
N HIS A 184 -6.63 0.20 2.09
CA HIS A 184 -5.71 -0.18 3.17
C HIS A 184 -5.60 -1.69 3.39
N GLY A 185 -4.54 -2.09 4.10
CA GLY A 185 -4.36 -3.47 4.57
C GLY A 185 -4.04 -4.48 3.48
N ARG A 186 -3.52 -4.04 2.31
CA ARG A 186 -3.14 -4.93 1.21
C ARG A 186 -1.63 -5.04 1.07
N PHE A 187 -1.17 -6.27 0.83
CA PHE A 187 0.26 -6.57 0.61
C PHE A 187 0.46 -7.51 -0.56
N ILE A 188 1.48 -7.24 -1.36
CA ILE A 188 2.00 -8.15 -2.36
C ILE A 188 3.19 -8.87 -1.75
N ILE A 189 3.19 -10.20 -1.76
CA ILE A 189 4.30 -11.02 -1.26
C ILE A 189 4.83 -11.94 -2.34
N GLU A 190 6.14 -12.10 -2.37
CA GLU A 190 6.82 -13.10 -3.18
C GLU A 190 7.17 -14.31 -2.30
N VAL A 191 6.82 -15.49 -2.77
CA VAL A 191 7.08 -16.74 -2.06
C VAL A 191 7.74 -17.79 -2.97
N THR A 192 8.66 -18.57 -2.41
CA THR A 192 9.30 -19.64 -3.17
C THR A 192 8.37 -20.84 -3.37
N PRO A 193 8.59 -21.68 -4.39
CA PRO A 193 7.83 -22.92 -4.54
C PRO A 193 7.85 -23.80 -3.27
N SER A 194 8.96 -23.81 -2.54
CA SER A 194 9.12 -24.62 -1.32
C SER A 194 8.33 -24.09 -0.12
N THR A 195 8.11 -22.77 -0.03
CA THR A 195 7.39 -22.15 1.10
C THR A 195 5.91 -21.92 0.80
N LEU A 196 5.47 -21.97 -0.46
CA LEU A 196 4.12 -21.67 -0.91
C LEU A 196 3.01 -22.34 -0.07
N SER A 197 3.07 -23.67 0.07
CA SER A 197 2.05 -24.41 0.80
C SER A 197 1.95 -24.02 2.27
N SER A 198 3.09 -23.70 2.90
CA SER A 198 3.14 -23.25 4.28
C SER A 198 2.57 -21.86 4.44
N VAL A 199 2.91 -20.93 3.53
CA VAL A 199 2.38 -19.56 3.52
C VAL A 199 0.87 -19.58 3.33
N VAL A 200 0.37 -20.26 2.30
CA VAL A 200 -1.07 -20.40 2.03
C VAL A 200 -1.83 -20.96 3.24
N ARG A 201 -1.30 -21.98 3.91
CA ARG A 201 -1.91 -22.54 5.11
C ARG A 201 -1.97 -21.54 6.27
N ILE A 202 -0.95 -20.70 6.45
CA ILE A 202 -0.92 -19.71 7.50
C ILE A 202 -1.93 -18.59 7.20
N ILE A 203 -1.96 -18.09 5.96
CA ILE A 203 -2.90 -17.02 5.57
C ILE A 203 -4.35 -17.49 5.73
N LYS A 204 -4.69 -18.70 5.26
CA LYS A 204 -6.04 -19.27 5.40
C LYS A 204 -6.58 -19.27 6.84
N LYS A 205 -5.71 -19.40 7.84
CA LYS A 205 -6.12 -19.40 9.26
C LYS A 205 -6.55 -18.03 9.77
N THR A 206 -6.19 -16.96 9.07
CA THR A 206 -6.54 -15.59 9.49
C THR A 206 -7.93 -15.17 9.02
N GLY A 207 -8.49 -15.85 8.00
CA GLY A 207 -9.73 -15.45 7.35
C GLY A 207 -9.61 -14.25 6.40
N LEU A 208 -8.41 -13.68 6.24
CA LEU A 208 -8.16 -12.58 5.30
C LEU A 208 -8.35 -13.03 3.85
N PRO A 209 -8.95 -12.20 2.98
CA PRO A 209 -8.95 -12.44 1.54
C PRO A 209 -7.51 -12.49 1.02
N PHE A 210 -7.20 -13.46 0.16
CA PHE A 210 -5.91 -13.56 -0.52
C PHE A 210 -6.00 -14.48 -1.72
N ASN A 211 -5.07 -14.35 -2.67
CA ASN A 211 -4.91 -15.33 -3.73
C ASN A 211 -3.48 -15.33 -4.30
N THR A 212 -3.10 -16.44 -4.92
CA THR A 212 -1.90 -16.52 -5.77
C THR A 212 -2.27 -16.01 -7.14
N ILE A 213 -1.74 -14.84 -7.51
CA ILE A 213 -2.14 -14.10 -8.70
C ILE A 213 -1.19 -14.26 -9.88
N GLY A 214 -0.04 -14.92 -9.69
CA GLY A 214 0.92 -15.11 -10.77
C GLY A 214 2.29 -15.56 -10.31
N LYS A 215 3.27 -15.31 -11.19
CA LYS A 215 4.66 -15.72 -10.99
C LYS A 215 5.66 -14.66 -11.45
N VAL A 216 6.82 -14.70 -10.82
CA VAL A 216 7.99 -13.96 -11.27
C VAL A 216 8.55 -14.61 -12.52
N ILE A 217 8.80 -13.79 -13.54
CA ILE A 217 9.42 -14.18 -14.80
C ILE A 217 10.68 -13.34 -15.07
N ASN A 218 11.29 -13.48 -16.23
CA ASN A 218 12.41 -12.60 -16.61
C ASN A 218 11.91 -11.17 -16.89
N ASN A 219 12.57 -10.41 -17.67
CA ASN A 219 12.44 -8.99 -17.99
C ASN A 219 11.10 -8.57 -18.65
N LYS A 220 9.96 -9.25 -18.42
CA LYS A 220 8.67 -8.88 -19.00
C LYS A 220 7.62 -8.59 -17.94
N ILE A 221 6.79 -7.60 -18.20
CA ILE A 221 5.57 -7.33 -17.43
C ILE A 221 4.40 -7.81 -18.29
N GLU A 222 3.82 -8.92 -17.91
CA GLU A 222 2.68 -9.54 -18.57
C GLU A 222 1.50 -9.59 -17.60
N ILE A 223 0.47 -8.78 -17.87
CA ILE A 223 -0.72 -8.70 -17.04
C ILE A 223 -1.93 -9.05 -17.89
N TYR A 224 -2.73 -9.98 -17.39
CA TYR A 224 -3.92 -10.51 -18.03
C TYR A 224 -5.16 -10.21 -17.20
N ASP A 225 -6.26 -9.97 -17.88
CA ASP A 225 -7.61 -10.07 -17.33
C ASP A 225 -8.30 -11.23 -18.04
N LEU A 226 -8.48 -12.34 -17.32
CA LEU A 226 -8.83 -13.64 -17.92
C LEU A 226 -7.85 -14.02 -19.04
N ASN A 227 -8.35 -14.14 -20.27
CA ASN A 227 -7.56 -14.47 -21.45
C ASN A 227 -7.06 -13.24 -22.24
N LYS A 228 -7.44 -12.03 -21.83
CA LYS A 228 -7.06 -10.80 -22.51
C LYS A 228 -5.78 -10.25 -21.88
N LYS A 229 -4.74 -10.07 -22.66
CA LYS A 229 -3.52 -9.40 -22.22
C LYS A 229 -3.78 -7.89 -22.15
N ILE A 230 -3.65 -7.31 -20.97
CA ILE A 230 -3.87 -5.88 -20.70
C ILE A 230 -2.56 -5.11 -20.78
N ILE A 231 -1.47 -5.70 -20.25
CA ILE A 231 -0.13 -5.13 -20.33
C ILE A 231 0.82 -6.21 -20.89
N ASP A 232 1.58 -5.82 -21.92
CA ASP A 232 2.69 -6.60 -22.48
C ASP A 232 3.85 -5.65 -22.71
N SER A 233 4.80 -5.62 -21.83
CA SER A 233 5.91 -4.67 -21.90
C SER A 233 7.19 -5.28 -21.35
N THR A 234 8.30 -4.62 -21.65
CA THR A 234 9.58 -4.94 -21.01
C THR A 234 9.81 -4.02 -19.82
N LEU A 235 10.50 -4.51 -18.83
CA LEU A 235 10.81 -3.77 -17.60
C LEU A 235 11.51 -2.42 -17.88
N ASN A 236 12.39 -2.38 -18.88
CA ASN A 236 13.16 -1.17 -19.25
C ASN A 236 12.28 0.04 -19.63
N LYS A 237 11.01 -0.18 -20.02
CA LYS A 237 10.09 0.93 -20.31
C LYS A 237 9.60 1.65 -19.06
N PHE A 238 9.67 1.02 -17.90
CA PHE A 238 9.25 1.56 -16.61
C PHE A 238 10.41 2.12 -15.76
N GLN A 239 11.65 1.99 -16.23
CA GLN A 239 12.86 2.45 -15.53
C GLN A 239 13.36 3.84 -15.98
N LYS A 240 12.57 4.57 -16.78
CA LYS A 240 12.95 5.90 -17.32
C LYS A 240 12.42 7.03 -16.46
#